data_a8f542ff313f8cb2d3ce9e2c74f7f27a
#
_entry.id   a8f542ff313f8cb2d3ce9e2c74f7f27a
#
_cell.length_a   1.000
_cell.length_b   1.000
_cell.length_c   1.000
_cell.angle_alpha   90.00
_cell.angle_beta   90.00
_cell.angle_gamma   90.00
#
_symmetry.space_group_name_H-M   'P 1'
#
loop_
_entity.id
_entity.type
_entity.pdbx_description
1 polymer ?
#
loop_
_entity_poly.entity_id
_entity_poly.type
_entity_poly.pdbx_seq_one_letter_code
_entity_poly.pdbx_strand_id
1 'polypeptide(L)'
;MFIGRNRELETLNGLYRSDKFEFVVIYGRRRVGKTALINHFIDEKKAIYFMGVESNEKQNLENFSKSIIEFGSGIQAETTFSSYQAALEYAFKLAENERVILAIDEYPYVARSSKSLASTLQMSIDKYKDNSKLMLILCGSSMSYMEDNVLAYKAPLYGRRTAQMKIEPFDFDECCTYLRGLSDEDKAYIYGIVGGTPQYLLQMNDSLSVEENIKNTYLNPMSFLYEEPLNLLKQEVREPAIYNAIITAVATGHSRMSEISTKVGESTTVCSGYLKNLISLGIIKKETPYGEKISKKSIYSIEDNMFRFWYRFVPDNASAIARGAENLVYKRIESQLNDYMGRVFEEICTQYLWKLLLTGKMPIEFVSLGRWWGNDHRKKAQIEIDIMGEKDSASAVFAECKWRNENVDLDVLETLVDRSGLFHYTKMHYFLFSKMGFTKGCAEKAKLMGNVTLVTYNDIVRSQK
;
A
#
# COMPACT_ATOMS: atom_id res chain seq x y z
N MET A 1 -3.38 -0.18 -20.33
CA MET A 1 -2.71 -1.48 -20.07
C MET A 1 -2.91 -1.82 -18.60
N PHE A 2 -3.42 -3.02 -18.25
CA PHE A 2 -3.51 -3.50 -16.87
C PHE A 2 -2.16 -4.11 -16.47
N ILE A 3 -1.67 -3.82 -15.26
CA ILE A 3 -0.34 -4.23 -14.78
C ILE A 3 -0.45 -4.79 -13.37
N GLY A 4 0.37 -5.81 -13.07
CA GLY A 4 0.44 -6.43 -11.76
C GLY A 4 -0.80 -7.22 -11.38
N ARG A 5 -1.05 -7.35 -10.08
CA ARG A 5 -2.24 -8.00 -9.51
C ARG A 5 -2.38 -9.49 -9.88
N ASN A 6 -1.29 -10.16 -10.21
CA ASN A 6 -1.33 -11.55 -10.63
C ASN A 6 -1.94 -12.45 -9.54
N ARG A 7 -1.56 -12.24 -8.29
CA ARG A 7 -2.06 -13.01 -7.14
C ARG A 7 -3.56 -12.82 -6.92
N GLU A 8 -4.04 -11.58 -7.03
CA GLU A 8 -5.45 -11.24 -6.91
C GLU A 8 -6.25 -11.85 -8.06
N LEU A 9 -5.76 -11.73 -9.30
CA LEU A 9 -6.40 -12.32 -10.47
C LEU A 9 -6.41 -13.86 -10.44
N GLU A 10 -5.34 -14.50 -10.00
CA GLU A 10 -5.29 -15.96 -9.83
C GLU A 10 -6.34 -16.42 -8.81
N THR A 11 -6.47 -15.72 -7.69
CA THR A 11 -7.46 -16.02 -6.65
C THR A 11 -8.88 -15.82 -7.18
N LEU A 12 -9.16 -14.69 -7.86
CA LEU A 12 -10.48 -14.42 -8.45
C LEU A 12 -10.82 -15.46 -9.52
N ASN A 13 -9.88 -15.83 -10.39
CA ASN A 13 -10.09 -16.85 -11.42
C ASN A 13 -10.26 -18.25 -10.80
N GLY A 14 -9.58 -18.57 -9.70
CA GLY A 14 -9.80 -19.81 -8.95
C GLY A 14 -11.22 -19.91 -8.40
N LEU A 15 -11.73 -18.84 -7.78
CA LEU A 15 -13.10 -18.77 -7.28
C LEU A 15 -14.14 -18.75 -8.41
N TYR A 16 -13.85 -18.11 -9.54
CA TYR A 16 -14.75 -18.11 -10.70
C TYR A 16 -14.96 -19.52 -11.29
N ARG A 17 -13.93 -20.37 -11.26
CA ARG A 17 -13.99 -21.75 -11.76
C ARG A 17 -14.70 -22.70 -10.80
N SER A 18 -14.95 -22.32 -9.55
CA SER A 18 -15.71 -23.16 -8.62
C SER A 18 -17.16 -23.27 -9.09
N ASP A 19 -17.81 -24.40 -8.87
CA ASP A 19 -19.21 -24.62 -9.29
C ASP A 19 -20.20 -24.41 -8.14
N LYS A 20 -19.95 -23.40 -7.31
CA LYS A 20 -20.75 -23.05 -6.11
C LYS A 20 -20.80 -21.54 -5.91
N PHE A 21 -21.69 -21.09 -5.06
CA PHE A 21 -21.74 -19.69 -4.64
C PHE A 21 -20.38 -19.22 -4.08
N GLU A 22 -19.96 -18.06 -4.50
CA GLU A 22 -18.76 -17.39 -3.98
C GLU A 22 -19.08 -15.94 -3.57
N PHE A 23 -18.50 -15.52 -2.45
CA PHE A 23 -18.65 -14.16 -1.96
C PHE A 23 -17.28 -13.54 -1.65
N VAL A 24 -16.88 -12.58 -2.45
CA VAL A 24 -15.58 -11.91 -2.37
C VAL A 24 -15.76 -10.47 -1.88
N VAL A 25 -14.94 -10.07 -0.92
CA VAL A 25 -14.85 -8.68 -0.47
C VAL A 25 -13.53 -8.09 -0.94
N ILE A 26 -13.58 -7.05 -1.78
CA ILE A 26 -12.42 -6.29 -2.27
C ILE A 26 -12.44 -4.92 -1.60
N TYR A 27 -11.38 -4.58 -0.89
CA TYR A 27 -11.28 -3.30 -0.21
C TYR A 27 -9.86 -2.76 -0.24
N GLY A 28 -9.70 -1.49 0.05
CA GLY A 28 -8.42 -0.79 0.01
C GLY A 28 -8.68 0.70 -0.14
N ARG A 29 -7.69 1.53 0.17
CA ARG A 29 -7.85 2.98 0.06
C ARG A 29 -8.21 3.40 -1.38
N ARG A 30 -8.64 4.64 -1.54
CA ARG A 30 -8.88 5.22 -2.87
C ARG A 30 -7.61 5.17 -3.73
N ARG A 31 -7.79 5.06 -5.05
CA ARG A 31 -6.73 5.18 -6.08
C ARG A 31 -5.76 4.01 -6.21
N VAL A 32 -5.93 2.93 -5.44
CA VAL A 32 -5.10 1.72 -5.54
C VAL A 32 -5.50 0.77 -6.69
N GLY A 33 -6.54 1.13 -7.49
CA GLY A 33 -6.90 0.37 -8.68
C GLY A 33 -7.93 -0.75 -8.48
N LYS A 34 -8.77 -0.71 -7.44
CA LYS A 34 -9.82 -1.72 -7.18
C LYS A 34 -10.80 -1.87 -8.35
N THR A 35 -11.37 -0.77 -8.81
CA THR A 35 -12.29 -0.74 -9.97
C THR A 35 -11.63 -1.27 -11.23
N ALA A 36 -10.36 -0.91 -11.47
CA ALA A 36 -9.60 -1.43 -12.62
C ALA A 36 -9.38 -2.94 -12.52
N LEU A 37 -9.11 -3.48 -11.33
CA LEU A 37 -8.98 -4.92 -11.08
C LEU A 37 -10.31 -5.64 -11.39
N ILE A 38 -11.43 -5.12 -10.89
CA ILE A 38 -12.75 -5.71 -11.13
C ILE A 38 -13.08 -5.69 -12.63
N ASN A 39 -12.94 -4.54 -13.28
CA ASN A 39 -13.23 -4.41 -14.71
C ASN A 39 -12.37 -5.34 -15.55
N HIS A 40 -11.07 -5.45 -15.25
CA HIS A 40 -10.19 -6.39 -15.94
C HIS A 40 -10.56 -7.86 -15.67
N PHE A 41 -10.99 -8.18 -14.45
CA PHE A 41 -11.39 -9.54 -14.09
C PHE A 41 -12.70 -9.97 -14.77
N ILE A 42 -13.69 -9.06 -14.86
CA ILE A 42 -15.00 -9.37 -15.43
C ILE A 42 -15.04 -9.29 -16.96
N ASP A 43 -13.99 -8.76 -17.57
CA ASP A 43 -13.87 -8.68 -19.02
C ASP A 43 -14.04 -10.08 -19.64
N GLU A 44 -14.83 -10.18 -20.72
CA GLU A 44 -15.21 -11.44 -21.38
C GLU A 44 -15.99 -12.46 -20.51
N LYS A 45 -16.46 -12.09 -19.32
CA LYS A 45 -17.26 -12.95 -18.43
C LYS A 45 -18.71 -12.48 -18.33
N LYS A 46 -19.61 -13.42 -18.01
CA LYS A 46 -21.00 -13.09 -17.67
C LYS A 46 -21.04 -12.33 -16.35
N ALA A 47 -21.13 -11.01 -16.41
CA ALA A 47 -21.03 -10.15 -15.24
C ALA A 47 -22.07 -9.03 -15.26
N ILE A 48 -22.68 -8.81 -14.10
CA ILE A 48 -23.49 -7.65 -13.76
C ILE A 48 -22.59 -6.72 -12.96
N TYR A 49 -22.29 -5.55 -13.50
CA TYR A 49 -21.49 -4.53 -12.81
C TYR A 49 -22.37 -3.35 -12.42
N PHE A 50 -22.37 -3.02 -11.16
CA PHE A 50 -23.06 -1.87 -10.61
C PHE A 50 -22.11 -1.04 -9.74
N MET A 51 -22.07 0.26 -9.98
CA MET A 51 -21.32 1.22 -9.17
C MET A 51 -22.29 2.02 -8.29
N GLY A 52 -22.15 1.91 -6.99
CA GLY A 52 -22.88 2.71 -6.01
C GLY A 52 -22.49 4.19 -6.09
N VAL A 53 -23.48 5.06 -5.98
CA VAL A 53 -23.28 6.51 -5.98
C VAL A 53 -23.69 7.12 -4.65
N GLU A 54 -23.05 8.22 -4.26
CA GLU A 54 -23.44 9.00 -3.09
C GLU A 54 -24.78 9.71 -3.36
N SER A 55 -25.87 8.99 -3.12
CA SER A 55 -27.24 9.43 -3.40
C SER A 55 -28.20 8.73 -2.43
N ASN A 56 -29.52 8.96 -2.61
CA ASN A 56 -30.56 8.31 -1.84
C ASN A 56 -30.79 6.85 -2.26
N GLU A 57 -31.54 6.11 -1.45
CA GLU A 57 -31.86 4.70 -1.66
C GLU A 57 -32.55 4.44 -2.99
N LYS A 58 -33.51 5.30 -3.36
CA LYS A 58 -34.30 5.15 -4.60
C LYS A 58 -33.40 5.18 -5.84
N GLN A 59 -32.52 6.17 -5.95
CA GLN A 59 -31.61 6.32 -7.07
C GLN A 59 -30.66 5.13 -7.20
N ASN A 60 -30.09 4.67 -6.07
CA ASN A 60 -29.21 3.51 -6.08
C ASN A 60 -29.97 2.23 -6.45
N LEU A 61 -31.21 2.05 -5.99
CA LEU A 61 -32.04 0.90 -6.37
C LEU A 61 -32.42 0.94 -7.85
N GLU A 62 -32.75 2.09 -8.42
CA GLU A 62 -33.01 2.27 -9.85
C GLU A 62 -31.80 1.87 -10.69
N ASN A 63 -30.60 2.37 -10.36
CA ASN A 63 -29.36 2.05 -11.06
C ASN A 63 -29.00 0.56 -10.94
N PHE A 64 -29.14 -0.01 -9.73
CA PHE A 64 -28.91 -1.44 -9.47
C PHE A 64 -29.88 -2.31 -10.28
N SER A 65 -31.18 -1.96 -10.27
CA SER A 65 -32.20 -2.66 -11.03
C SER A 65 -31.89 -2.66 -12.53
N LYS A 66 -31.52 -1.51 -13.05
CA LYS A 66 -31.16 -1.34 -14.47
C LYS A 66 -30.03 -2.28 -14.86
N SER A 67 -28.93 -2.32 -14.11
CA SER A 67 -27.80 -3.21 -14.40
C SER A 67 -28.20 -4.71 -14.44
N ILE A 68 -29.08 -5.15 -13.54
CA ILE A 68 -29.53 -6.55 -13.48
C ILE A 68 -30.50 -6.87 -14.63
N ILE A 69 -31.44 -5.97 -14.92
CA ILE A 69 -32.45 -6.20 -15.97
C ILE A 69 -31.79 -6.19 -17.35
N GLU A 70 -30.90 -5.24 -17.61
CA GLU A 70 -30.13 -5.18 -18.87
C GLU A 70 -29.33 -6.47 -19.12
N PHE A 71 -28.70 -7.02 -18.08
CA PHE A 71 -27.98 -8.30 -18.20
C PHE A 71 -28.93 -9.45 -18.50
N GLY A 72 -30.08 -9.55 -17.82
CA GLY A 72 -31.01 -10.68 -17.96
C GLY A 72 -31.84 -10.64 -19.24
N SER A 73 -32.20 -9.45 -19.73
CA SER A 73 -33.09 -9.28 -20.89
C SER A 73 -32.37 -8.86 -22.18
N GLY A 74 -31.15 -8.35 -22.08
CA GLY A 74 -30.42 -7.77 -23.21
C GLY A 74 -31.00 -6.44 -23.72
N ILE A 75 -31.99 -5.85 -23.03
CA ILE A 75 -32.71 -4.64 -23.45
C ILE A 75 -32.56 -3.60 -22.35
N GLN A 76 -32.34 -2.34 -22.75
CA GLN A 76 -32.39 -1.22 -21.79
C GLN A 76 -33.81 -1.11 -21.23
N ALA A 77 -33.94 -1.26 -19.92
CA ALA A 77 -35.23 -1.23 -19.24
C ALA A 77 -35.40 0.04 -18.40
N GLU A 78 -36.58 0.66 -18.52
CA GLU A 78 -37.01 1.75 -17.64
C GLU A 78 -37.67 1.25 -16.34
N THR A 79 -37.82 -0.08 -16.21
CA THR A 79 -38.43 -0.75 -15.06
C THR A 79 -37.45 -0.91 -13.89
N THR A 80 -37.95 -0.79 -12.66
CA THR A 80 -37.19 -0.89 -11.42
C THR A 80 -37.79 -2.01 -10.56
N PHE A 81 -36.95 -2.79 -9.89
CA PHE A 81 -37.43 -3.72 -8.85
C PHE A 81 -38.01 -2.94 -7.68
N SER A 82 -39.02 -3.52 -7.04
CA SER A 82 -39.69 -2.89 -5.88
C SER A 82 -38.78 -2.77 -4.65
N SER A 83 -37.72 -3.56 -4.58
CA SER A 83 -36.76 -3.59 -3.46
C SER A 83 -35.43 -4.23 -3.86
N TYR A 84 -34.38 -3.99 -3.06
CA TYR A 84 -33.11 -4.72 -3.18
C TYR A 84 -33.29 -6.23 -3.03
N GLN A 85 -34.24 -6.68 -2.19
CA GLN A 85 -34.52 -8.10 -2.04
C GLN A 85 -34.98 -8.72 -3.36
N ALA A 86 -35.95 -8.11 -4.03
CA ALA A 86 -36.46 -8.61 -5.31
C ALA A 86 -35.37 -8.60 -6.41
N ALA A 87 -34.53 -7.57 -6.43
CA ALA A 87 -33.41 -7.47 -7.36
C ALA A 87 -32.35 -8.56 -7.12
N LEU A 88 -31.99 -8.80 -5.85
CA LEU A 88 -31.04 -9.85 -5.49
C LEU A 88 -31.59 -11.24 -5.77
N GLU A 89 -32.85 -11.52 -5.42
CA GLU A 89 -33.50 -12.80 -5.73
C GLU A 89 -33.47 -13.10 -7.24
N TYR A 90 -33.69 -12.10 -8.07
CA TYR A 90 -33.56 -12.25 -9.51
C TYR A 90 -32.13 -12.51 -9.97
N ALA A 91 -31.13 -11.80 -9.39
CA ALA A 91 -29.73 -12.02 -9.70
C ALA A 91 -29.29 -13.47 -9.32
N PHE A 92 -29.72 -14.00 -8.17
CA PHE A 92 -29.48 -15.38 -7.77
C PHE A 92 -30.10 -16.40 -8.75
N LYS A 93 -31.32 -16.11 -9.27
CA LYS A 93 -31.98 -16.96 -10.29
C LYS A 93 -31.20 -16.97 -11.60
N LEU A 94 -30.69 -15.84 -12.07
CA LEU A 94 -29.86 -15.78 -13.29
C LEU A 94 -28.61 -16.68 -13.17
N ALA A 95 -28.15 -16.97 -11.96
CA ALA A 95 -26.99 -17.80 -11.69
C ALA A 95 -27.31 -19.22 -11.23
N GLU A 96 -28.54 -19.74 -11.36
CA GLU A 96 -28.90 -21.11 -10.98
C GLU A 96 -28.18 -22.17 -11.81
N ASN A 97 -28.10 -21.96 -13.13
CA ASN A 97 -27.57 -22.97 -14.04
C ASN A 97 -26.15 -22.65 -14.53
N GLU A 98 -25.74 -21.41 -14.49
CA GLU A 98 -24.44 -20.97 -15.00
C GLU A 98 -23.78 -19.96 -14.06
N ARG A 99 -22.46 -19.82 -14.18
CA ARG A 99 -21.70 -18.85 -13.41
C ARG A 99 -22.03 -17.42 -13.88
N VAL A 100 -22.50 -16.59 -12.97
CA VAL A 100 -22.70 -15.14 -13.17
C VAL A 100 -21.98 -14.40 -12.06
N ILE A 101 -21.33 -13.31 -12.41
CA ILE A 101 -20.70 -12.39 -11.46
C ILE A 101 -21.68 -11.23 -11.18
N LEU A 102 -21.89 -10.90 -9.91
CA LEU A 102 -22.52 -9.66 -9.49
C LEU A 102 -21.48 -8.82 -8.74
N ALA A 103 -20.96 -7.79 -9.37
CA ALA A 103 -20.00 -6.87 -8.78
C ALA A 103 -20.70 -5.58 -8.35
N ILE A 104 -20.67 -5.29 -7.05
CA ILE A 104 -21.17 -4.04 -6.45
C ILE A 104 -19.95 -3.22 -6.04
N ASP A 105 -19.57 -2.29 -6.89
CA ASP A 105 -18.47 -1.36 -6.60
C ASP A 105 -18.98 -0.15 -5.80
N GLU A 106 -18.13 0.44 -5.00
CA GLU A 106 -18.46 1.48 -4.02
C GLU A 106 -19.68 1.13 -3.13
N TYR A 107 -19.73 -0.14 -2.71
CA TYR A 107 -20.75 -0.68 -1.79
C TYR A 107 -21.04 0.22 -0.56
N PRO A 108 -20.05 0.91 0.06
CA PRO A 108 -20.32 1.80 1.18
C PRO A 108 -21.32 2.90 0.90
N TYR A 109 -21.41 3.44 -0.32
CA TYR A 109 -22.42 4.45 -0.67
C TYR A 109 -23.83 3.88 -0.68
N VAL A 110 -23.99 2.71 -1.28
CA VAL A 110 -25.30 2.02 -1.34
C VAL A 110 -25.77 1.63 0.06
N ALA A 111 -24.88 1.05 0.85
CA ALA A 111 -25.23 0.60 2.20
C ALA A 111 -25.49 1.73 3.20
N ARG A 112 -24.91 2.91 2.99
CA ARG A 112 -25.25 4.11 3.78
C ARG A 112 -26.61 4.66 3.40
N SER A 113 -27.02 4.56 2.13
CA SER A 113 -28.33 5.01 1.67
C SER A 113 -29.46 4.05 2.08
N SER A 114 -29.16 2.74 2.20
CA SER A 114 -30.14 1.72 2.60
C SER A 114 -29.60 0.90 3.78
N LYS A 115 -30.09 1.21 5.00
CA LYS A 115 -29.66 0.55 6.24
C LYS A 115 -29.99 -0.95 6.27
N SER A 116 -30.98 -1.38 5.50
CA SER A 116 -31.41 -2.78 5.43
C SER A 116 -30.59 -3.63 4.47
N LEU A 117 -29.80 -3.02 3.56
CA LEU A 117 -29.13 -3.73 2.47
C LEU A 117 -28.21 -4.86 2.95
N ALA A 118 -27.41 -4.62 4.00
CA ALA A 118 -26.52 -5.65 4.54
C ALA A 118 -27.30 -6.88 5.06
N SER A 119 -28.41 -6.66 5.74
CA SER A 119 -29.29 -7.75 6.24
C SER A 119 -30.05 -8.42 5.10
N THR A 120 -30.45 -7.66 4.08
CA THR A 120 -31.10 -8.20 2.87
C THR A 120 -30.13 -9.09 2.08
N LEU A 121 -28.87 -8.67 1.90
CA LEU A 121 -27.81 -9.50 1.33
C LEU A 121 -27.59 -10.78 2.14
N GLN A 122 -27.54 -10.65 3.48
CA GLN A 122 -27.40 -11.79 4.38
C GLN A 122 -28.51 -12.82 4.15
N MET A 123 -29.78 -12.39 4.17
CA MET A 123 -30.93 -13.27 3.97
C MET A 123 -30.92 -13.92 2.59
N SER A 124 -30.59 -13.16 1.55
CA SER A 124 -30.52 -13.69 0.19
C SER A 124 -29.41 -14.73 0.02
N ILE A 125 -28.22 -14.47 0.59
CA ILE A 125 -27.11 -15.43 0.59
C ILE A 125 -27.53 -16.72 1.32
N ASP A 126 -28.07 -16.61 2.54
CA ASP A 126 -28.45 -17.77 3.35
C ASP A 126 -29.55 -18.62 2.66
N LYS A 127 -30.43 -18.00 1.88
CA LYS A 127 -31.52 -18.67 1.17
C LYS A 127 -31.08 -19.35 -0.13
N TYR A 128 -30.16 -18.74 -0.87
CA TYR A 128 -29.92 -19.16 -2.27
C TYR A 128 -28.52 -19.73 -2.53
N LYS A 129 -27.56 -19.62 -1.59
CA LYS A 129 -26.14 -20.01 -1.81
C LYS A 129 -25.96 -21.47 -2.23
N ASP A 130 -26.82 -22.38 -1.75
CA ASP A 130 -26.68 -23.81 -2.01
C ASP A 130 -27.23 -24.21 -3.40
N ASN A 131 -28.01 -23.34 -4.05
CA ASN A 131 -28.65 -23.58 -5.34
C ASN A 131 -28.25 -22.57 -6.42
N SER A 132 -27.20 -21.79 -6.19
CA SER A 132 -26.77 -20.76 -7.14
C SER A 132 -25.26 -20.76 -7.31
N LYS A 133 -24.84 -20.50 -8.55
CA LYS A 133 -23.43 -20.31 -8.92
C LYS A 133 -23.04 -18.84 -8.97
N LEU A 134 -23.78 -17.96 -8.29
CA LEU A 134 -23.48 -16.53 -8.23
C LEU A 134 -22.09 -16.29 -7.59
N MET A 135 -21.29 -15.46 -8.24
CA MET A 135 -20.09 -14.89 -7.62
C MET A 135 -20.37 -13.43 -7.27
N LEU A 136 -20.64 -13.19 -5.99
CA LEU A 136 -20.87 -11.85 -5.46
C LEU A 136 -19.52 -11.18 -5.14
N ILE A 137 -19.29 -9.99 -5.65
CA ILE A 137 -18.13 -9.16 -5.33
C ILE A 137 -18.64 -7.86 -4.70
N LEU A 138 -18.29 -7.61 -3.45
CA LEU A 138 -18.49 -6.31 -2.83
C LEU A 138 -17.15 -5.55 -2.78
N CYS A 139 -17.13 -4.37 -3.37
CA CYS A 139 -15.95 -3.51 -3.40
C CYS A 139 -16.23 -2.19 -2.68
N GLY A 140 -15.22 -1.68 -1.96
CA GLY A 140 -15.33 -0.39 -1.31
C GLY A 140 -13.98 0.28 -1.03
N SER A 141 -13.98 1.60 -1.19
CA SER A 141 -12.80 2.44 -0.93
C SER A 141 -12.75 2.96 0.52
N SER A 142 -13.88 3.03 1.22
CA SER A 142 -13.92 3.44 2.64
C SER A 142 -13.42 2.32 3.55
N MET A 143 -12.13 2.38 3.91
CA MET A 143 -11.47 1.35 4.73
C MET A 143 -12.21 1.07 6.03
N SER A 144 -12.47 2.11 6.82
CA SER A 144 -13.17 1.97 8.10
C SER A 144 -14.57 1.37 7.94
N TYR A 145 -15.31 1.78 6.88
CA TYR A 145 -16.64 1.21 6.64
C TYR A 145 -16.56 -0.28 6.33
N MET A 146 -15.64 -0.68 5.45
CA MET A 146 -15.49 -2.10 5.07
C MET A 146 -15.03 -2.95 6.25
N GLU A 147 -14.09 -2.47 7.05
CA GLU A 147 -13.60 -3.17 8.23
C GLU A 147 -14.69 -3.30 9.31
N ASP A 148 -15.41 -2.21 9.62
CA ASP A 148 -16.37 -2.18 10.72
C ASP A 148 -17.75 -2.78 10.37
N ASN A 149 -18.22 -2.63 9.11
CA ASN A 149 -19.59 -2.96 8.71
C ASN A 149 -19.74 -4.17 7.78
N VAL A 150 -18.62 -4.64 7.18
CA VAL A 150 -18.63 -5.82 6.29
C VAL A 150 -17.81 -6.96 6.89
N LEU A 151 -16.59 -6.66 7.37
CA LEU A 151 -15.63 -7.66 7.82
C LEU A 151 -15.72 -7.96 9.33
N ALA A 152 -16.20 -7.03 10.13
CA ALA A 152 -16.28 -7.18 11.60
C ALA A 152 -17.18 -8.33 12.05
N TYR A 153 -16.85 -8.95 13.17
CA TYR A 153 -17.58 -10.08 13.76
C TYR A 153 -19.09 -9.84 13.95
N LYS A 154 -19.48 -8.61 14.26
CA LYS A 154 -20.89 -8.22 14.46
C LYS A 154 -21.62 -7.81 13.18
N ALA A 155 -20.92 -7.75 12.04
CA ALA A 155 -21.54 -7.35 10.78
C ALA A 155 -22.44 -8.47 10.22
N PRO A 156 -23.59 -8.13 9.57
CA PRO A 156 -24.51 -9.13 9.02
C PRO A 156 -23.86 -10.10 8.02
N LEU A 157 -22.85 -9.65 7.29
CA LEU A 157 -22.15 -10.44 6.27
C LEU A 157 -20.98 -11.26 6.83
N TYR A 158 -20.67 -11.13 8.12
CA TYR A 158 -19.59 -11.90 8.74
C TYR A 158 -19.80 -13.42 8.60
N GLY A 159 -18.72 -14.14 8.28
CA GLY A 159 -18.74 -15.61 8.13
C GLY A 159 -19.35 -16.12 6.83
N ARG A 160 -19.82 -15.24 5.92
CA ARG A 160 -20.42 -15.62 4.62
C ARG A 160 -19.47 -15.44 3.45
N ARG A 161 -18.42 -14.65 3.61
CA ARG A 161 -17.40 -14.45 2.57
C ARG A 161 -16.56 -15.71 2.38
N THR A 162 -16.25 -16.02 1.13
CA THR A 162 -15.33 -17.09 0.74
C THR A 162 -13.91 -16.56 0.52
N ALA A 163 -13.77 -15.27 0.21
CA ALA A 163 -12.48 -14.59 0.12
C ALA A 163 -12.59 -13.10 0.51
N GLN A 164 -11.46 -12.55 0.94
CA GLN A 164 -11.29 -11.12 1.12
C GLN A 164 -9.92 -10.69 0.59
N MET A 165 -9.87 -9.54 -0.07
CA MET A 165 -8.67 -8.98 -0.65
C MET A 165 -8.52 -7.52 -0.24
N LYS A 166 -7.45 -7.21 0.48
CA LYS A 166 -7.03 -5.84 0.70
C LYS A 166 -6.09 -5.46 -0.44
N ILE A 167 -6.50 -4.50 -1.26
CA ILE A 167 -5.69 -4.03 -2.38
C ILE A 167 -4.74 -2.95 -1.87
N GLU A 168 -3.47 -3.29 -1.86
CA GLU A 168 -2.38 -2.39 -1.48
C GLU A 168 -1.82 -1.67 -2.72
N PRO A 169 -1.05 -0.58 -2.56
CA PRO A 169 -0.25 -0.01 -3.64
C PRO A 169 0.66 -1.05 -4.30
N PHE A 170 1.11 -0.82 -5.51
CA PHE A 170 2.11 -1.66 -6.18
C PHE A 170 3.43 -1.67 -5.39
N ASP A 171 4.10 -2.80 -5.41
CA ASP A 171 5.49 -2.88 -4.95
C ASP A 171 6.46 -2.25 -5.98
N PHE A 172 7.74 -2.24 -5.65
CA PHE A 172 8.76 -1.65 -6.53
C PHE A 172 8.86 -2.40 -7.88
N ASP A 173 8.73 -3.73 -7.88
CA ASP A 173 8.80 -4.55 -9.10
C ASP A 173 7.63 -4.24 -10.05
N GLU A 174 6.41 -4.13 -9.51
CA GLU A 174 5.22 -3.74 -10.28
C GLU A 174 5.35 -2.30 -10.83
N CYS A 175 5.90 -1.38 -10.02
CA CYS A 175 6.18 -0.01 -10.47
C CYS A 175 7.21 0.04 -11.59
N CYS A 176 8.27 -0.74 -11.53
CA CYS A 176 9.27 -0.84 -12.61
C CYS A 176 8.65 -1.34 -13.91
N THR A 177 7.69 -2.25 -13.81
CA THR A 177 6.93 -2.75 -14.98
C THR A 177 6.05 -1.65 -15.60
N TYR A 178 5.55 -0.73 -14.79
CA TYR A 178 4.78 0.43 -15.25
C TYR A 178 5.67 1.50 -15.91
N LEU A 179 6.83 1.78 -15.34
CA LEU A 179 7.75 2.88 -15.71
C LEU A 179 8.83 2.41 -16.71
N ARG A 180 8.45 1.74 -17.80
CA ARG A 180 9.41 1.09 -18.73
C ARG A 180 10.31 2.05 -19.47
N GLY A 181 9.87 3.27 -19.74
CA GLY A 181 10.61 4.29 -20.48
C GLY A 181 11.75 4.94 -19.68
N LEU A 182 11.72 4.84 -18.34
CA LEU A 182 12.73 5.45 -17.47
C LEU A 182 13.98 4.59 -17.31
N SER A 183 15.09 5.25 -17.00
CA SER A 183 16.31 4.58 -16.54
C SER A 183 16.03 3.83 -15.22
N ASP A 184 16.84 2.81 -14.94
CA ASP A 184 16.63 2.02 -13.70
C ASP A 184 16.80 2.91 -12.45
N GLU A 185 17.70 3.90 -12.46
CA GLU A 185 17.86 4.84 -11.36
C GLU A 185 16.64 5.78 -11.22
N ASP A 186 16.10 6.30 -12.32
CA ASP A 186 14.93 7.18 -12.31
C ASP A 186 13.68 6.46 -11.80
N LYS A 187 13.54 5.15 -12.06
CA LYS A 187 12.46 4.33 -11.49
C LYS A 187 12.47 4.35 -9.96
N ALA A 188 13.65 4.25 -9.32
CA ALA A 188 13.75 4.36 -7.88
C ALA A 188 13.32 5.74 -7.37
N TYR A 189 13.76 6.81 -8.05
CA TYR A 189 13.33 8.16 -7.69
C TYR A 189 11.83 8.34 -7.84
N ILE A 190 11.24 7.95 -8.97
CA ILE A 190 9.79 8.05 -9.18
C ILE A 190 9.03 7.23 -8.13
N TYR A 191 9.46 5.99 -7.86
CA TYR A 191 8.87 5.20 -6.77
C TYR A 191 8.98 5.90 -5.42
N GLY A 192 10.12 6.50 -5.11
CA GLY A 192 10.32 7.28 -3.89
C GLY A 192 9.41 8.52 -3.79
N ILE A 193 9.06 9.10 -4.94
CA ILE A 193 8.28 10.34 -5.03
C ILE A 193 6.77 10.09 -4.97
N VAL A 194 6.25 9.08 -5.68
CA VAL A 194 4.81 8.82 -5.80
C VAL A 194 4.34 7.51 -5.16
N GLY A 195 5.28 6.65 -4.78
CA GLY A 195 4.95 5.31 -4.30
C GLY A 195 4.35 4.43 -5.38
N GLY A 196 3.69 3.35 -4.94
CA GLY A 196 3.08 2.36 -5.82
C GLY A 196 1.59 2.59 -6.10
N THR A 197 1.02 3.74 -5.77
CA THR A 197 -0.40 4.00 -6.03
C THR A 197 -0.64 4.25 -7.53
N PRO A 198 -1.42 3.39 -8.24
CA PRO A 198 -1.58 3.48 -9.68
C PRO A 198 -2.01 4.86 -10.19
N GLN A 199 -2.95 5.53 -9.50
CA GLN A 199 -3.41 6.87 -9.90
C GLN A 199 -2.31 7.92 -9.82
N TYR A 200 -1.33 7.76 -8.93
CA TYR A 200 -0.20 8.68 -8.82
C TYR A 200 0.87 8.38 -9.87
N LEU A 201 1.09 7.10 -10.15
CA LEU A 201 1.96 6.68 -11.25
C LEU A 201 1.47 7.19 -12.60
N LEU A 202 0.15 7.25 -12.83
CA LEU A 202 -0.45 7.84 -14.03
C LEU A 202 -0.14 9.33 -14.21
N GLN A 203 0.28 10.05 -13.17
CA GLN A 203 0.69 11.45 -13.27
C GLN A 203 2.14 11.63 -13.72
N MET A 204 2.91 10.53 -13.73
CA MET A 204 4.30 10.54 -14.16
C MET A 204 4.38 10.28 -15.66
N ASN A 205 5.28 11.01 -16.33
CA ASN A 205 5.58 10.81 -17.74
C ASN A 205 6.97 10.17 -17.86
N ASP A 206 7.03 8.95 -18.35
CA ASP A 206 8.26 8.17 -18.49
C ASP A 206 9.18 8.63 -19.63
N SER A 207 8.74 9.63 -20.43
CA SER A 207 9.55 10.33 -21.43
C SER A 207 10.25 11.58 -20.89
N LEU A 208 9.95 11.98 -19.64
CA LEU A 208 10.51 13.15 -18.99
C LEU A 208 11.50 12.76 -17.89
N SER A 209 12.46 13.65 -17.60
CA SER A 209 13.37 13.50 -16.47
C SER A 209 12.62 13.53 -15.12
N VAL A 210 13.28 13.06 -14.07
CA VAL A 210 12.75 13.16 -12.67
C VAL A 210 12.50 14.62 -12.30
N GLU A 211 13.40 15.54 -12.69
CA GLU A 211 13.24 16.97 -12.49
C GLU A 211 11.94 17.51 -13.11
N GLU A 212 11.74 17.23 -14.40
CA GLU A 212 10.54 17.68 -15.12
C GLU A 212 9.26 17.08 -14.54
N ASN A 213 9.29 15.80 -14.16
CA ASN A 213 8.17 15.16 -13.49
C ASN A 213 7.82 15.86 -12.15
N ILE A 214 8.82 16.16 -11.31
CA ILE A 214 8.60 16.88 -10.05
C ILE A 214 8.04 18.28 -10.31
N LYS A 215 8.61 19.03 -11.25
CA LYS A 215 8.13 20.38 -11.59
C LYS A 215 6.70 20.40 -12.09
N ASN A 216 6.38 19.47 -13.00
CA ASN A 216 5.05 19.40 -13.61
C ASN A 216 3.95 18.90 -12.67
N THR A 217 4.31 18.24 -11.57
CA THR A 217 3.34 17.63 -10.65
C THR A 217 3.30 18.29 -9.28
N TYR A 218 4.39 18.28 -8.53
CA TYR A 218 4.43 18.80 -7.16
C TYR A 218 4.68 20.30 -7.06
N LEU A 219 5.34 20.88 -8.06
CA LEU A 219 5.69 22.31 -8.10
C LEU A 219 4.78 23.11 -9.04
N ASN A 220 3.73 22.51 -9.55
CA ASN A 220 2.72 23.16 -10.38
C ASN A 220 1.37 23.20 -9.62
N PRO A 221 0.89 24.38 -9.19
CA PRO A 221 -0.39 24.50 -8.48
C PRO A 221 -1.62 24.01 -9.25
N MET A 222 -1.52 23.87 -10.57
CA MET A 222 -2.62 23.38 -11.41
C MET A 222 -2.59 21.85 -11.56
N SER A 223 -1.57 21.16 -11.02
CA SER A 223 -1.45 19.72 -11.13
C SER A 223 -2.25 18.99 -10.06
N PHE A 224 -2.61 17.74 -10.40
CA PHE A 224 -3.35 16.86 -9.51
C PHE A 224 -2.61 16.58 -8.19
N LEU A 225 -1.28 16.33 -8.23
CA LEU A 225 -0.52 15.95 -7.05
C LEU A 225 -0.21 17.12 -6.10
N TYR A 226 -0.34 18.37 -6.56
CA TYR A 226 -0.05 19.53 -5.73
C TYR A 226 -0.97 19.63 -4.50
N GLU A 227 -2.26 19.37 -4.66
CA GLU A 227 -3.25 19.42 -3.56
C GLU A 227 -3.72 18.03 -3.11
N GLU A 228 -3.22 16.97 -3.72
CA GLU A 228 -3.74 15.63 -3.53
C GLU A 228 -3.74 15.14 -2.08
N PRO A 229 -2.68 15.33 -1.25
CA PRO A 229 -2.71 14.88 0.14
C PRO A 229 -3.86 15.50 0.94
N LEU A 230 -4.11 16.80 0.74
CA LEU A 230 -5.19 17.52 1.42
C LEU A 230 -6.57 17.08 0.90
N ASN A 231 -6.69 16.87 -0.41
CA ASN A 231 -7.93 16.42 -1.03
C ASN A 231 -8.28 14.98 -0.63
N LEU A 232 -7.28 14.08 -0.55
CA LEU A 232 -7.50 12.72 -0.06
C LEU A 232 -7.98 12.73 1.40
N LEU A 233 -7.37 13.51 2.27
CA LEU A 233 -7.82 13.64 3.67
C LEU A 233 -9.27 14.14 3.75
N LYS A 234 -9.66 15.16 2.98
CA LYS A 234 -11.05 15.65 2.96
C LYS A 234 -12.05 14.57 2.54
N GLN A 235 -11.64 13.63 1.68
CA GLN A 235 -12.51 12.54 1.21
C GLN A 235 -12.60 11.36 2.18
N GLU A 236 -11.52 11.10 2.95
CA GLU A 236 -11.42 9.91 3.81
C GLU A 236 -11.81 10.18 5.27
N VAL A 237 -11.67 11.43 5.76
CA VAL A 237 -11.84 11.73 7.18
C VAL A 237 -12.73 12.96 7.42
N ARG A 238 -13.36 12.99 8.61
CA ARG A 238 -14.31 14.07 8.98
C ARG A 238 -13.63 15.36 9.42
N GLU A 239 -12.45 15.25 10.05
CA GLU A 239 -11.70 16.38 10.64
C GLU A 239 -10.31 16.51 10.03
N PRO A 240 -10.19 16.81 8.72
CA PRO A 240 -8.93 16.75 8.00
C PRO A 240 -7.83 17.66 8.57
N ALA A 241 -8.18 18.71 9.28
CA ALA A 241 -7.21 19.64 9.87
C ALA A 241 -6.32 18.98 10.94
N ILE A 242 -6.90 18.15 11.83
CA ILE A 242 -6.13 17.44 12.87
C ILE A 242 -5.26 16.37 12.25
N TYR A 243 -5.79 15.62 11.27
CA TYR A 243 -5.01 14.63 10.51
C TYR A 243 -3.81 15.29 9.82
N ASN A 244 -4.02 16.43 9.16
CA ASN A 244 -2.95 17.19 8.52
C ASN A 244 -1.89 17.64 9.55
N ALA A 245 -2.30 18.13 10.73
CA ALA A 245 -1.37 18.53 11.79
C ALA A 245 -0.53 17.35 12.29
N ILE A 246 -1.13 16.15 12.45
CA ILE A 246 -0.41 14.95 12.86
C ILE A 246 0.60 14.51 11.78
N ILE A 247 0.21 14.47 10.51
CA ILE A 247 1.12 14.11 9.41
C ILE A 247 2.27 15.12 9.34
N THR A 248 1.98 16.41 9.45
CA THR A 248 3.00 17.45 9.49
C THR A 248 3.97 17.27 10.66
N ALA A 249 3.47 16.94 11.86
CA ALA A 249 4.32 16.65 13.01
C ALA A 249 5.28 15.49 12.73
N VAL A 250 4.76 14.39 12.17
CA VAL A 250 5.57 13.22 11.81
C VAL A 250 6.58 13.56 10.71
N ALA A 251 6.18 14.30 9.68
CA ALA A 251 7.05 14.72 8.56
C ALA A 251 8.20 15.62 9.04
N THR A 252 7.98 16.39 10.10
CA THR A 252 8.99 17.28 10.70
C THR A 252 9.81 16.62 11.82
N GLY A 253 9.75 15.28 11.95
CA GLY A 253 10.63 14.48 12.82
C GLY A 253 10.07 14.15 14.20
N HIS A 254 8.83 14.57 14.53
CA HIS A 254 8.18 14.18 15.79
C HIS A 254 7.64 12.75 15.65
N SER A 255 8.43 11.77 16.03
CA SER A 255 8.14 10.35 15.77
C SER A 255 7.48 9.61 16.93
N ARG A 256 7.56 10.13 18.15
CA ARG A 256 6.97 9.50 19.35
C ARG A 256 5.59 10.07 19.66
N MET A 257 4.71 9.24 20.23
CA MET A 257 3.36 9.66 20.62
C MET A 257 3.33 10.96 21.43
N SER A 258 4.23 11.10 22.42
CA SER A 258 4.31 12.30 23.25
C SER A 258 4.76 13.54 22.46
N GLU A 259 5.69 13.38 21.53
CA GLU A 259 6.18 14.45 20.68
C GLU A 259 5.08 14.94 19.73
N ILE A 260 4.37 13.98 19.10
CA ILE A 260 3.25 14.27 18.20
C ILE A 260 2.14 15.00 18.96
N SER A 261 1.71 14.49 20.11
CA SER A 261 0.63 15.07 20.89
C SER A 261 0.98 16.50 21.36
N THR A 262 2.20 16.74 21.81
CA THR A 262 2.69 18.07 22.18
C THR A 262 2.70 19.01 20.97
N LYS A 263 3.17 18.56 19.81
CA LYS A 263 3.26 19.37 18.59
C LYS A 263 1.88 19.75 18.03
N VAL A 264 0.93 18.82 18.10
CA VAL A 264 -0.45 19.02 17.63
C VAL A 264 -1.30 19.81 18.63
N GLY A 265 -0.96 19.77 19.92
CA GLY A 265 -1.72 20.42 20.99
C GLY A 265 -2.92 19.59 21.48
N GLU A 266 -2.91 18.28 21.20
CA GLU A 266 -3.99 17.37 21.57
C GLU A 266 -3.50 16.31 22.57
N SER A 267 -4.43 15.68 23.30
CA SER A 267 -4.08 14.58 24.21
C SER A 267 -3.57 13.35 23.46
N THR A 268 -2.73 12.55 24.11
CA THR A 268 -2.22 11.28 23.55
C THR A 268 -3.35 10.30 23.19
N THR A 269 -4.46 10.31 23.94
CA THR A 269 -5.64 9.48 23.67
C THR A 269 -6.32 9.89 22.37
N VAL A 270 -6.49 11.20 22.15
CA VAL A 270 -7.06 11.75 20.91
C VAL A 270 -6.14 11.45 19.74
N CYS A 271 -4.86 11.78 19.84
CA CYS A 271 -3.87 11.48 18.79
C CYS A 271 -3.80 10.00 18.44
N SER A 272 -3.95 9.10 19.42
CA SER A 272 -3.95 7.64 19.18
C SER A 272 -5.08 7.20 18.25
N GLY A 273 -6.28 7.78 18.40
CA GLY A 273 -7.42 7.50 17.51
C GLY A 273 -7.15 7.94 16.07
N TYR A 274 -6.65 9.15 15.89
CA TYR A 274 -6.29 9.68 14.57
C TYR A 274 -5.16 8.90 13.90
N LEU A 275 -4.11 8.55 14.67
CA LEU A 275 -3.00 7.73 14.18
C LEU A 275 -3.46 6.33 13.76
N LYS A 276 -4.38 5.70 14.50
CA LYS A 276 -4.96 4.41 14.10
C LYS A 276 -5.63 4.49 12.71
N ASN A 277 -6.38 5.55 12.47
CA ASN A 277 -7.02 5.75 11.16
C ASN A 277 -5.98 6.01 10.06
N LEU A 278 -4.94 6.82 10.31
CA LEU A 278 -3.86 7.07 9.34
C LEU A 278 -3.07 5.79 9.03
N ILE A 279 -2.91 4.90 10.00
CA ILE A 279 -2.31 3.58 9.80
C ILE A 279 -3.22 2.69 8.94
N SER A 280 -4.52 2.66 9.23
CA SER A 280 -5.49 1.91 8.40
C SER A 280 -5.49 2.40 6.95
N LEU A 281 -5.35 3.72 6.72
CA LEU A 281 -5.22 4.33 5.40
C LEU A 281 -3.84 4.09 4.73
N GLY A 282 -2.86 3.50 5.41
CA GLY A 282 -1.51 3.30 4.88
C GLY A 282 -0.73 4.60 4.65
N ILE A 283 -1.09 5.69 5.35
CA ILE A 283 -0.37 6.98 5.26
C ILE A 283 0.77 7.02 6.27
N ILE A 284 0.52 6.52 7.47
CA ILE A 284 1.50 6.43 8.56
C ILE A 284 1.65 4.95 8.97
N LYS A 285 2.85 4.56 9.34
CA LYS A 285 3.10 3.28 10.02
C LYS A 285 3.62 3.52 11.44
N LYS A 286 3.33 2.54 12.30
CA LYS A 286 3.93 2.43 13.64
C LYS A 286 4.98 1.35 13.58
N GLU A 287 6.19 1.69 13.93
CA GLU A 287 7.32 0.77 13.99
C GLU A 287 7.74 0.54 15.45
N THR A 288 8.12 -0.68 15.76
CA THR A 288 8.77 -1.06 17.02
C THR A 288 10.12 -1.68 16.70
N PRO A 289 11.14 -1.58 17.56
CA PRO A 289 12.39 -2.28 17.32
C PRO A 289 12.12 -3.76 17.07
N TYR A 290 12.78 -4.35 16.09
CA TYR A 290 12.60 -5.76 15.75
C TYR A 290 12.70 -6.65 17.00
N GLY A 291 11.84 -7.65 17.13
CA GLY A 291 11.74 -8.52 18.29
C GLY A 291 10.96 -7.96 19.49
N GLU A 292 10.66 -6.67 19.55
CA GLU A 292 9.85 -6.07 20.64
C GLU A 292 8.36 -6.00 20.23
N LYS A 293 7.48 -6.79 20.85
CA LYS A 293 6.02 -6.79 20.56
C LYS A 293 5.30 -5.55 21.11
N ILE A 294 5.69 -5.09 22.30
CA ILE A 294 5.17 -3.89 22.97
C ILE A 294 6.37 -3.09 23.45
N SER A 295 6.58 -1.91 22.88
CA SER A 295 7.73 -1.09 23.21
C SER A 295 7.35 0.35 23.44
N LYS A 296 7.88 0.93 24.53
CA LYS A 296 7.85 2.39 24.74
C LYS A 296 8.73 3.15 23.74
N LYS A 297 9.55 2.40 22.97
CA LYS A 297 10.42 2.94 21.91
C LYS A 297 9.70 2.99 20.54
N SER A 298 8.40 2.66 20.46
CA SER A 298 7.65 2.75 19.22
C SER A 298 7.71 4.14 18.62
N ILE A 299 7.89 4.20 17.30
CA ILE A 299 7.90 5.43 16.51
C ILE A 299 6.85 5.39 15.42
N TYR A 300 6.44 6.56 14.97
CA TYR A 300 5.55 6.76 13.83
C TYR A 300 6.33 7.40 12.70
N SER A 301 6.14 6.90 11.48
CA SER A 301 6.76 7.43 10.26
C SER A 301 5.73 7.47 9.13
N ILE A 302 5.94 8.33 8.14
CA ILE A 302 5.10 8.35 6.95
C ILE A 302 5.44 7.12 6.10
N GLU A 303 4.44 6.31 5.80
CA GLU A 303 4.58 5.10 4.99
C GLU A 303 4.44 5.41 3.50
N ASP A 304 3.43 6.18 3.14
CA ASP A 304 3.16 6.54 1.75
C ASP A 304 4.20 7.53 1.21
N ASN A 305 4.89 7.14 0.13
CA ASN A 305 5.97 7.94 -0.45
C ASN A 305 5.47 9.27 -1.02
N MET A 306 4.27 9.31 -1.62
CA MET A 306 3.68 10.54 -2.13
C MET A 306 3.44 11.55 -0.99
N PHE A 307 2.88 11.09 0.13
CA PHE A 307 2.72 11.92 1.33
C PHE A 307 4.08 12.34 1.90
N ARG A 308 5.03 11.41 1.98
CA ARG A 308 6.39 11.68 2.49
C ARG A 308 7.09 12.77 1.68
N PHE A 309 7.06 12.68 0.35
CA PHE A 309 7.65 13.65 -0.54
C PHE A 309 6.95 15.00 -0.44
N TRP A 310 5.61 15.01 -0.51
CA TRP A 310 4.82 16.24 -0.47
C TRP A 310 5.02 17.01 0.83
N TYR A 311 4.86 16.34 2.00
CA TYR A 311 4.98 17.00 3.30
C TYR A 311 6.40 17.47 3.62
N ARG A 312 7.42 16.84 3.02
CA ARG A 312 8.81 17.26 3.18
C ARG A 312 9.14 18.50 2.35
N PHE A 313 8.58 18.63 1.13
CA PHE A 313 9.08 19.60 0.17
C PHE A 313 8.08 20.66 -0.28
N VAL A 314 6.77 20.39 -0.26
CA VAL A 314 5.78 21.30 -0.84
C VAL A 314 5.34 22.40 0.12
N PRO A 315 4.93 22.14 1.39
CA PRO A 315 4.38 23.16 2.27
C PRO A 315 5.32 24.33 2.53
N ASP A 316 6.57 24.05 2.84
CA ASP A 316 7.58 25.07 3.14
C ASP A 316 7.97 25.94 1.93
N ASN A 317 7.66 25.47 0.72
CA ASN A 317 7.94 26.15 -0.54
C ASN A 317 6.67 26.70 -1.23
N ALA A 318 5.50 26.56 -0.63
CA ALA A 318 4.21 26.92 -1.24
C ALA A 318 4.17 28.37 -1.78
N SER A 319 4.73 29.33 -1.06
CA SER A 319 4.78 30.73 -1.50
C SER A 319 5.66 30.93 -2.76
N ALA A 320 6.77 30.20 -2.87
CA ALA A 320 7.64 30.28 -4.04
C ALA A 320 7.00 29.57 -5.25
N ILE A 321 6.38 28.41 -5.01
CA ILE A 321 5.65 27.63 -6.02
C ILE A 321 4.49 28.47 -6.59
N ALA A 322 3.68 29.09 -5.75
CA ALA A 322 2.56 29.94 -6.19
C ALA A 322 2.97 31.16 -7.03
N ARG A 323 4.24 31.56 -6.97
CA ARG A 323 4.82 32.64 -7.76
C ARG A 323 5.57 32.17 -9.01
N GLY A 324 5.53 30.88 -9.33
CA GLY A 324 6.22 30.29 -10.49
C GLY A 324 7.74 30.21 -10.34
N ALA A 325 8.25 30.04 -9.10
CA ALA A 325 9.67 29.87 -8.82
C ALA A 325 10.09 28.39 -8.68
N GLU A 326 9.50 27.51 -9.49
CA GLU A 326 9.72 26.07 -9.47
C GLU A 326 11.18 25.67 -9.63
N ASN A 327 11.95 26.39 -10.44
CA ASN A 327 13.38 26.12 -10.64
C ASN A 327 14.19 26.33 -9.35
N LEU A 328 13.86 27.35 -8.58
CA LEU A 328 14.50 27.63 -7.29
C LEU A 328 14.14 26.54 -6.27
N VAL A 329 12.88 26.15 -6.24
CA VAL A 329 12.39 25.10 -5.31
C VAL A 329 13.03 23.76 -5.68
N TYR A 330 13.08 23.42 -6.96
CA TYR A 330 13.69 22.17 -7.41
C TYR A 330 15.17 22.05 -6.98
N LYS A 331 15.98 23.09 -7.14
CA LYS A 331 17.37 23.08 -6.66
C LYS A 331 17.52 22.75 -5.18
N ARG A 332 16.56 23.19 -4.34
CA ARG A 332 16.53 22.82 -2.92
C ARG A 332 16.15 21.36 -2.71
N ILE A 333 15.21 20.84 -3.50
CA ILE A 333 14.82 19.43 -3.46
C ILE A 333 16.00 18.56 -3.89
N GLU A 334 16.62 18.87 -5.01
CA GLU A 334 17.74 18.12 -5.58
C GLU A 334 18.89 17.93 -4.59
N SER A 335 19.23 18.99 -3.84
CA SER A 335 20.29 18.92 -2.83
C SER A 335 19.99 17.97 -1.66
N GLN A 336 18.71 17.60 -1.44
CA GLN A 336 18.26 16.72 -0.37
C GLN A 336 17.77 15.35 -0.89
N LEU A 337 17.71 15.17 -2.21
CA LEU A 337 17.04 14.02 -2.81
C LEU A 337 17.78 12.71 -2.50
N ASN A 338 19.10 12.70 -2.46
CA ASN A 338 19.88 11.53 -2.09
C ASN A 338 19.63 11.09 -0.63
N ASP A 339 19.57 12.05 0.29
CA ASP A 339 19.24 11.77 1.70
C ASP A 339 17.79 11.24 1.83
N TYR A 340 16.86 11.85 1.11
CA TYR A 340 15.48 11.40 1.05
C TYR A 340 15.36 9.94 0.57
N MET A 341 16.12 9.56 -0.44
CA MET A 341 16.12 8.23 -1.02
C MET A 341 16.69 7.14 -0.10
N GLY A 342 17.43 7.49 0.95
CA GLY A 342 17.95 6.50 1.90
C GLY A 342 16.84 5.60 2.45
N ARG A 343 15.75 6.21 2.93
CA ARG A 343 14.60 5.47 3.48
C ARG A 343 13.84 4.68 2.41
N VAL A 344 13.72 5.24 1.22
CA VAL A 344 13.09 4.54 0.08
C VAL A 344 13.90 3.32 -0.32
N PHE A 345 15.22 3.42 -0.30
CA PHE A 345 16.09 2.30 -0.63
C PHE A 345 16.01 1.17 0.41
N GLU A 346 15.89 1.47 1.71
CA GLU A 346 15.62 0.47 2.75
C GLU A 346 14.33 -0.32 2.44
N GLU A 347 13.28 0.37 1.97
CA GLU A 347 12.01 -0.27 1.57
C GLU A 347 12.18 -1.17 0.35
N ILE A 348 12.90 -0.72 -0.67
CA ILE A 348 13.22 -1.51 -1.87
C ILE A 348 14.06 -2.75 -1.49
N CYS A 349 15.07 -2.59 -0.64
CA CYS A 349 15.89 -3.71 -0.16
C CYS A 349 15.07 -4.73 0.66
N THR A 350 14.14 -4.25 1.49
CA THR A 350 13.23 -5.12 2.24
C THR A 350 12.35 -5.95 1.30
N GLN A 351 11.78 -5.33 0.26
CA GLN A 351 10.98 -6.05 -0.76
C GLN A 351 11.84 -7.07 -1.51
N TYR A 352 13.08 -6.73 -1.83
CA TYR A 352 14.01 -7.66 -2.48
C TYR A 352 14.33 -8.88 -1.60
N LEU A 353 14.56 -8.72 -0.30
CA LEU A 353 14.76 -9.84 0.61
C LEU A 353 13.55 -10.76 0.69
N TRP A 354 12.33 -10.21 0.72
CA TRP A 354 11.11 -11.00 0.61
C TRP A 354 11.02 -11.78 -0.70
N LYS A 355 11.42 -11.17 -1.81
CA LYS A 355 11.48 -11.83 -3.12
C LYS A 355 12.48 -12.99 -3.13
N LEU A 356 13.67 -12.82 -2.53
CA LEU A 356 14.63 -13.90 -2.38
C LEU A 356 14.07 -15.05 -1.54
N LEU A 357 13.35 -14.75 -0.47
CA LEU A 357 12.69 -15.77 0.36
C LEU A 357 11.66 -16.57 -0.44
N LEU A 358 10.75 -15.87 -1.12
CA LEU A 358 9.68 -16.50 -1.90
C LEU A 358 10.20 -17.33 -3.09
N THR A 359 11.39 -17.00 -3.60
CA THR A 359 12.06 -17.74 -4.68
C THR A 359 13.06 -18.79 -4.20
N GLY A 360 13.14 -19.05 -2.88
CA GLY A 360 14.04 -20.05 -2.29
C GLY A 360 15.53 -19.72 -2.39
N LYS A 361 15.88 -18.43 -2.55
CA LYS A 361 17.26 -17.95 -2.72
C LYS A 361 17.86 -17.35 -1.44
N MET A 362 17.11 -17.34 -0.34
CA MET A 362 17.62 -16.81 0.94
C MET A 362 18.60 -17.79 1.60
N PRO A 363 19.76 -17.32 2.04
CA PRO A 363 20.73 -18.15 2.77
C PRO A 363 20.25 -18.55 4.18
N ILE A 364 19.49 -17.69 4.83
CA ILE A 364 18.76 -17.96 6.07
C ILE A 364 17.33 -17.46 5.87
N GLU A 365 16.34 -18.34 6.01
CA GLU A 365 14.93 -17.98 5.97
C GLU A 365 14.57 -17.08 7.16
N PHE A 366 13.49 -16.32 7.03
CA PHE A 366 12.95 -15.50 8.11
C PHE A 366 11.42 -15.53 8.08
N VAL A 367 10.78 -15.20 9.21
CA VAL A 367 9.32 -15.09 9.32
C VAL A 367 8.86 -13.64 9.16
N SER A 368 9.70 -12.70 9.57
CA SER A 368 9.44 -11.27 9.47
C SER A 368 10.74 -10.51 9.27
N LEU A 369 10.63 -9.30 8.72
CA LEU A 369 11.72 -8.33 8.64
C LEU A 369 11.31 -7.05 9.35
N GLY A 370 12.27 -6.38 9.92
CA GLY A 370 12.05 -5.08 10.54
C GLY A 370 13.36 -4.37 10.86
N ARG A 371 13.25 -3.12 11.19
CA ARG A 371 14.33 -2.26 11.64
C ARG A 371 14.55 -2.46 13.13
N TRP A 372 15.79 -2.43 13.58
CA TRP A 372 16.10 -2.47 15.00
C TRP A 372 16.85 -1.21 15.43
N TRP A 373 16.49 -0.66 16.57
CA TRP A 373 17.20 0.45 17.21
C TRP A 373 17.20 0.28 18.72
N GLY A 374 18.32 0.63 19.34
CA GLY A 374 18.49 0.51 20.77
C GLY A 374 19.82 1.07 21.26
N ASN A 375 20.11 0.85 22.53
CA ASN A 375 21.37 1.28 23.14
C ASN A 375 22.40 0.15 23.05
N ASP A 376 23.56 0.44 22.49
CA ASP A 376 24.75 -0.39 22.67
C ASP A 376 25.38 -0.07 24.02
N HIS A 377 25.19 -0.94 24.98
CA HIS A 377 25.74 -0.79 26.32
C HIS A 377 27.29 -0.82 26.35
N ARG A 378 27.90 -1.43 25.35
CA ARG A 378 29.37 -1.52 25.21
C ARG A 378 29.95 -0.16 24.84
N LYS A 379 29.28 0.57 23.94
CA LYS A 379 29.71 1.88 23.40
C LYS A 379 28.98 3.06 24.01
N LYS A 380 27.95 2.84 24.84
CA LYS A 380 27.07 3.86 25.44
C LYS A 380 26.44 4.78 24.37
N ALA A 381 26.10 4.21 23.22
CA ALA A 381 25.56 4.94 22.07
C ALA A 381 24.25 4.32 21.59
N GLN A 382 23.37 5.16 21.06
CA GLN A 382 22.23 4.68 20.29
C GLN A 382 22.71 4.17 18.93
N ILE A 383 22.29 2.97 18.56
CA ILE A 383 22.61 2.37 17.27
C ILE A 383 21.35 1.85 16.61
N GLU A 384 21.47 1.59 15.33
CA GLU A 384 20.39 1.14 14.47
C GLU A 384 20.89 0.08 13.50
N ILE A 385 20.03 -0.85 13.11
CA ILE A 385 20.21 -1.81 12.03
C ILE A 385 19.05 -1.64 11.07
N ASP A 386 19.35 -1.39 9.80
CA ASP A 386 18.33 -1.02 8.81
C ASP A 386 17.30 -2.13 8.58
N ILE A 387 17.79 -3.40 8.45
CA ILE A 387 16.91 -4.56 8.30
C ILE A 387 17.46 -5.72 9.10
N MET A 388 16.59 -6.34 9.88
CA MET A 388 16.86 -7.54 10.65
C MET A 388 15.71 -8.52 10.51
N GLY A 389 16.04 -9.83 10.47
CA GLY A 389 15.05 -10.91 10.49
C GLY A 389 15.64 -12.16 11.11
N GLU A 390 14.80 -12.95 11.78
CA GLU A 390 15.21 -14.20 12.39
C GLU A 390 14.42 -15.39 11.84
N LYS A 391 15.10 -16.53 11.71
CA LYS A 391 14.48 -17.83 11.45
C LYS A 391 14.07 -18.49 12.77
N ASP A 392 14.97 -18.48 13.72
CA ASP A 392 14.84 -19.08 15.03
C ASP A 392 15.79 -18.38 16.03
N SER A 393 15.86 -18.88 17.26
CA SER A 393 16.74 -18.32 18.30
C SER A 393 18.24 -18.44 18.00
N ALA A 394 18.65 -19.21 16.99
CA ALA A 394 20.02 -19.43 16.62
C ALA A 394 20.44 -18.76 15.30
N SER A 395 19.49 -18.36 14.48
CA SER A 395 19.78 -17.98 13.08
C SER A 395 19.08 -16.67 12.70
N ALA A 396 19.86 -15.69 12.22
CA ALA A 396 19.32 -14.38 11.81
C ALA A 396 20.03 -13.82 10.57
N VAL A 397 19.33 -12.89 9.91
CA VAL A 397 19.86 -12.04 8.85
C VAL A 397 19.92 -10.60 9.30
N PHE A 398 20.94 -9.89 8.87
CA PHE A 398 21.16 -8.47 9.12
C PHE A 398 21.47 -7.77 7.82
N ALA A 399 20.94 -6.57 7.61
CA ALA A 399 21.26 -5.80 6.42
C ALA A 399 21.49 -4.33 6.73
N GLU A 400 22.36 -3.72 5.93
CA GLU A 400 22.64 -2.28 5.92
C GLU A 400 22.46 -1.76 4.47
N CYS A 401 21.81 -0.61 4.29
CA CYS A 401 21.42 -0.07 3.02
C CYS A 401 22.05 1.32 2.80
N LYS A 402 22.73 1.53 1.67
CA LYS A 402 23.43 2.80 1.37
C LYS A 402 23.04 3.31 -0.01
N TRP A 403 22.22 4.37 -0.04
CA TRP A 403 21.91 5.12 -1.27
C TRP A 403 22.87 6.32 -1.40
N ARG A 404 24.07 6.05 -1.89
CA ARG A 404 25.14 7.05 -2.05
C ARG A 404 25.77 6.94 -3.44
N ASN A 405 26.30 8.05 -3.95
CA ASN A 405 27.02 8.08 -5.24
C ASN A 405 28.47 7.59 -5.14
N GLU A 406 28.82 6.92 -4.05
CA GLU A 406 30.13 6.36 -3.76
C GLU A 406 30.01 4.87 -3.46
N ASN A 407 31.08 4.12 -3.69
CA ASN A 407 31.16 2.73 -3.32
C ASN A 407 31.13 2.58 -1.80
N VAL A 408 30.41 1.57 -1.31
CA VAL A 408 30.37 1.23 0.11
C VAL A 408 31.71 0.63 0.52
N ASP A 409 32.29 1.15 1.59
CA ASP A 409 33.59 0.74 2.10
C ASP A 409 33.48 -0.32 3.20
N LEU A 410 34.62 -0.87 3.58
CA LEU A 410 34.78 -1.94 4.57
C LEU A 410 34.23 -1.56 5.95
N ASP A 411 34.35 -0.30 6.34
CA ASP A 411 33.89 0.21 7.64
C ASP A 411 32.38 0.00 7.87
N VAL A 412 31.59 0.06 6.81
CA VAL A 412 30.14 -0.18 6.87
C VAL A 412 29.86 -1.65 7.19
N LEU A 413 30.59 -2.59 6.56
CA LEU A 413 30.47 -4.01 6.85
C LEU A 413 30.92 -4.32 8.29
N GLU A 414 32.05 -3.78 8.72
CA GLU A 414 32.57 -3.98 10.06
C GLU A 414 31.63 -3.41 11.13
N THR A 415 31.01 -2.27 10.84
CA THR A 415 29.98 -1.66 11.71
C THR A 415 28.75 -2.56 11.85
N LEU A 416 28.24 -3.11 10.74
CA LEU A 416 27.10 -4.01 10.77
C LEU A 416 27.40 -5.28 11.57
N VAL A 417 28.57 -5.87 11.36
CA VAL A 417 29.04 -7.06 12.09
C VAL A 417 29.19 -6.77 13.59
N ASP A 418 29.79 -5.64 13.95
CA ASP A 418 29.91 -5.24 15.35
C ASP A 418 28.56 -5.02 16.03
N ARG A 419 27.61 -4.36 15.34
CA ARG A 419 26.25 -4.15 15.84
C ARG A 419 25.50 -5.48 16.04
N SER A 420 25.66 -6.43 15.11
CA SER A 420 25.05 -7.76 15.23
C SER A 420 25.54 -8.55 16.44
N GLY A 421 26.74 -8.26 16.92
CA GLY A 421 27.32 -8.84 18.14
C GLY A 421 26.58 -8.48 19.45
N LEU A 422 25.56 -7.63 19.41
CA LEU A 422 24.61 -7.41 20.51
C LEU A 422 23.60 -8.55 20.69
N PHE A 423 23.47 -9.39 19.67
CA PHE A 423 22.51 -10.49 19.64
C PHE A 423 23.23 -11.82 19.76
N HIS A 424 22.54 -12.81 20.30
CA HIS A 424 23.13 -14.13 20.63
C HIS A 424 22.84 -15.21 19.59
N TYR A 425 22.91 -14.85 18.29
CA TYR A 425 22.72 -15.82 17.20
C TYR A 425 24.06 -16.52 16.91
N THR A 426 23.99 -17.82 16.63
CA THR A 426 25.16 -18.65 16.26
C THR A 426 25.38 -18.69 14.75
N LYS A 427 24.31 -18.49 13.96
CA LYS A 427 24.35 -18.42 12.50
C LYS A 427 23.81 -17.07 12.06
N MET A 428 24.67 -16.27 11.47
CA MET A 428 24.32 -14.94 10.97
C MET A 428 24.68 -14.84 9.51
N HIS A 429 23.81 -14.20 8.73
CA HIS A 429 24.10 -13.82 7.36
C HIS A 429 23.90 -12.33 7.20
N TYR A 430 24.80 -11.68 6.47
CA TYR A 430 24.82 -10.23 6.28
C TYR A 430 24.50 -9.88 4.83
N PHE A 431 23.64 -8.93 4.63
CA PHE A 431 23.43 -8.28 3.35
C PHE A 431 23.92 -6.84 3.40
N LEU A 432 24.72 -6.47 2.42
CA LEU A 432 25.12 -5.09 2.24
C LEU A 432 24.56 -4.59 0.92
N PHE A 433 23.71 -3.59 0.98
CA PHE A 433 23.07 -2.99 -0.19
C PHE A 433 23.71 -1.66 -0.54
N SER A 434 24.05 -1.47 -1.82
CA SER A 434 24.68 -0.26 -2.32
C SER A 434 24.02 0.23 -3.61
N LYS A 435 23.84 1.55 -3.74
CA LYS A 435 23.44 2.15 -5.02
C LYS A 435 24.49 1.88 -6.10
N MET A 436 25.77 2.17 -5.81
CA MET A 436 26.86 2.16 -6.81
C MET A 436 27.65 0.85 -6.84
N GLY A 437 28.02 0.33 -5.68
CA GLY A 437 28.86 -0.84 -5.57
C GLY A 437 29.70 -0.82 -4.30
N PHE A 438 30.79 -1.58 -4.30
CA PHE A 438 31.62 -1.83 -3.13
C PHE A 438 33.10 -1.59 -3.45
N THR A 439 33.86 -1.15 -2.46
CA THR A 439 35.33 -1.07 -2.60
C THR A 439 35.93 -2.48 -2.66
N LYS A 440 37.14 -2.57 -3.20
CA LYS A 440 37.87 -3.84 -3.28
C LYS A 440 38.07 -4.46 -1.89
N GLY A 441 38.42 -3.63 -0.88
CA GLY A 441 38.57 -4.08 0.50
C GLY A 441 37.29 -4.67 1.10
N CYS A 442 36.14 -4.04 0.87
CA CYS A 442 34.85 -4.56 1.29
C CYS A 442 34.53 -5.90 0.61
N ALA A 443 34.75 -6.01 -0.70
CA ALA A 443 34.47 -7.24 -1.44
C ALA A 443 35.38 -8.41 -1.03
N GLU A 444 36.66 -8.17 -0.80
CA GLU A 444 37.60 -9.17 -0.32
C GLU A 444 37.24 -9.67 1.08
N LYS A 445 36.88 -8.77 1.99
CA LYS A 445 36.44 -9.13 3.35
C LYS A 445 35.15 -9.95 3.32
N ALA A 446 34.16 -9.53 2.54
CA ALA A 446 32.90 -10.26 2.38
C ALA A 446 33.12 -11.69 1.88
N LYS A 447 34.02 -11.87 0.89
CA LYS A 447 34.42 -13.19 0.39
C LYS A 447 35.13 -14.04 1.44
N LEU A 448 36.02 -13.44 2.24
CA LEU A 448 36.72 -14.12 3.29
C LEU A 448 35.78 -14.61 4.40
N MET A 449 34.77 -13.81 4.75
CA MET A 449 33.80 -14.18 5.77
C MET A 449 32.85 -15.30 5.31
N GLY A 450 32.50 -15.39 4.04
CA GLY A 450 31.68 -16.43 3.44
C GLY A 450 30.19 -16.39 3.80
N ASN A 451 29.78 -15.49 4.70
CA ASN A 451 28.39 -15.29 5.14
C ASN A 451 27.91 -13.85 4.86
N VAL A 452 28.46 -13.21 3.84
CA VAL A 452 28.11 -11.86 3.42
C VAL A 452 27.68 -11.87 1.96
N THR A 453 26.52 -11.31 1.67
CA THR A 453 26.04 -11.07 0.30
C THR A 453 26.06 -9.58 0.00
N LEU A 454 26.80 -9.20 -1.03
CA LEU A 454 26.88 -7.85 -1.55
C LEU A 454 25.87 -7.69 -2.69
N VAL A 455 24.98 -6.71 -2.60
CA VAL A 455 23.91 -6.50 -3.56
C VAL A 455 23.94 -5.04 -4.03
N THR A 456 24.10 -4.83 -5.33
CA THR A 456 23.96 -3.50 -5.91
C THR A 456 22.50 -3.22 -6.27
N TYR A 457 22.15 -1.95 -6.39
CA TYR A 457 20.82 -1.57 -6.90
C TYR A 457 20.55 -2.19 -8.29
N ASN A 458 21.55 -2.27 -9.15
CA ASN A 458 21.45 -2.92 -10.45
C ASN A 458 21.13 -4.42 -10.35
N ASP A 459 21.62 -5.12 -9.31
CA ASP A 459 21.28 -6.54 -9.08
C ASP A 459 19.81 -6.69 -8.69
N ILE A 460 19.29 -5.75 -7.89
CA ILE A 460 17.86 -5.72 -7.52
C ILE A 460 17.01 -5.58 -8.79
N VAL A 461 17.30 -4.60 -9.66
CA VAL A 461 16.51 -4.36 -10.87
C VAL A 461 16.66 -5.49 -11.89
N ARG A 462 17.85 -6.06 -12.07
CA ARG A 462 18.04 -7.21 -12.98
C ARG A 462 17.31 -8.45 -12.53
N SER A 463 17.09 -8.62 -11.25
CA SER A 463 16.29 -9.75 -10.73
C SER A 463 14.79 -9.68 -11.08
N GLN A 464 14.37 -8.57 -11.70
CA GLN A 464 12.98 -8.33 -12.16
C GLN A 464 12.76 -8.83 -13.60
N LYS A 465 13.84 -9.06 -14.35
CA LYS A 465 13.84 -9.62 -15.72
C LYS A 465 13.91 -11.14 -15.67
#